data_8374985647a7e82007ba9fc971a56ef1
#
_entry.id   8374985647a7e82007ba9fc971a56ef1
#
_cell.length_a   1.000
_cell.length_b   1.000
_cell.length_c   1.000
_cell.angle_alpha   90.00
_cell.angle_beta   90.00
_cell.angle_gamma   90.00
#
_symmetry.space_group_name_H-M   'P 1'
#
loop_
_entity.id
_entity.type
_entity.pdbx_description
1 polymer ?
#
loop_
_entity_poly.entity_id
_entity_poly.type
_entity_poly.pdbx_seq_one_letter_code
_entity_poly.pdbx_strand_id
1 'polypeptide(L)'
;MQKISKQLSAVISPFIFSACVSQSTIQDFNQQSAAKARVELALGYLQQNNPQLAKINLDKALQHDKDYYLVHSGLAHYYQQQGEIENAHREYEIALKLNNQQGDLHNNFGTFLCRQKQFEQAQQQFQLALNSPNYYHQADTFENMALCAYSAKKMDIYQQALQKLRQTDSKRAEKFNTFK
;
A
#
# COMPACT_ATOMS: atom_id res chain seq x y z
N MET A 1 -11.79 9.01 -85.75
CA MET A 1 -11.27 8.00 -84.82
C MET A 1 -11.02 8.70 -83.47
N GLN A 2 -11.97 8.65 -82.54
CA GLN A 2 -11.83 9.29 -81.23
C GLN A 2 -11.38 8.24 -80.20
N LYS A 3 -10.28 8.52 -79.55
CA LYS A 3 -9.78 7.69 -78.43
C LYS A 3 -10.46 8.19 -77.13
N ILE A 4 -11.25 7.34 -76.51
CA ILE A 4 -11.83 7.56 -75.19
C ILE A 4 -10.82 7.09 -74.13
N SER A 5 -10.23 8.01 -73.38
CA SER A 5 -9.39 7.73 -72.25
C SER A 5 -10.29 7.50 -71.03
N LYS A 6 -10.29 6.29 -70.50
CA LYS A 6 -10.93 5.97 -69.22
C LYS A 6 -10.03 6.46 -68.07
N GLN A 7 -10.45 7.49 -67.38
CA GLN A 7 -9.86 7.87 -66.11
C GLN A 7 -10.40 6.94 -64.99
N LEU A 8 -9.48 6.23 -64.34
CA LEU A 8 -9.76 5.41 -63.16
C LEU A 8 -9.64 6.32 -61.93
N SER A 9 -10.77 6.75 -61.38
CA SER A 9 -10.81 7.46 -60.10
C SER A 9 -10.63 6.47 -58.95
N ALA A 10 -9.44 6.46 -58.35
CA ALA A 10 -9.20 5.72 -57.11
C ALA A 10 -9.85 6.47 -55.95
N VAL A 11 -10.91 5.90 -55.39
CA VAL A 11 -11.55 6.38 -54.15
C VAL A 11 -10.68 5.90 -52.96
N ILE A 12 -9.87 6.80 -52.44
CA ILE A 12 -9.15 6.58 -51.19
C ILE A 12 -10.13 6.82 -50.04
N SER A 13 -10.63 5.76 -49.46
CA SER A 13 -11.45 5.81 -48.24
C SER A 13 -10.54 6.10 -47.04
N PRO A 14 -10.71 7.21 -46.30
CA PRO A 14 -9.96 7.42 -45.08
C PRO A 14 -10.50 6.49 -44.01
N PHE A 15 -9.71 5.47 -43.63
CA PHE A 15 -9.91 4.71 -42.40
C PHE A 15 -9.69 5.65 -41.22
N ILE A 16 -10.75 6.20 -40.67
CA ILE A 16 -10.74 6.91 -39.41
C ILE A 16 -10.62 5.81 -38.30
N PHE A 17 -9.41 5.54 -37.86
CA PHE A 17 -9.21 4.80 -36.59
C PHE A 17 -9.70 5.69 -35.46
N SER A 18 -10.96 5.51 -35.06
CA SER A 18 -11.50 6.10 -33.85
C SER A 18 -10.82 5.38 -32.68
N ALA A 19 -9.72 5.94 -32.20
CA ALA A 19 -9.10 5.52 -30.96
C ALA A 19 -10.04 5.94 -29.83
N CYS A 20 -10.97 5.06 -29.44
CA CYS A 20 -11.67 5.16 -28.17
C CYS A 20 -10.69 4.91 -27.05
N VAL A 21 -9.84 5.87 -26.73
CA VAL A 21 -9.23 5.96 -25.41
C VAL A 21 -10.40 6.26 -24.48
N SER A 22 -10.80 5.28 -23.68
CA SER A 22 -11.95 5.44 -22.82
C SER A 22 -11.65 6.54 -21.80
N GLN A 23 -12.44 7.58 -21.84
CA GLN A 23 -12.38 8.75 -20.97
C GLN A 23 -12.47 8.34 -19.46
N SER A 24 -13.05 7.16 -19.19
CA SER A 24 -13.14 6.55 -17.87
C SER A 24 -11.77 6.28 -17.24
N THR A 25 -10.80 5.74 -17.99
CA THR A 25 -9.48 5.38 -17.43
C THR A 25 -8.66 6.58 -16.97
N ILE A 26 -8.79 7.73 -17.66
CA ILE A 26 -8.11 8.97 -17.28
C ILE A 26 -8.77 9.58 -16.05
N GLN A 27 -10.09 9.52 -15.94
CA GLN A 27 -10.83 10.04 -14.79
C GLN A 27 -10.55 9.22 -13.54
N ASP A 28 -10.53 7.89 -13.65
CA ASP A 28 -10.21 6.97 -12.55
C ASP A 28 -8.77 7.17 -12.06
N PHE A 29 -7.82 7.34 -12.97
CA PHE A 29 -6.43 7.65 -12.62
C PHE A 29 -6.31 8.99 -11.87
N ASN A 30 -7.04 10.02 -12.28
CA ASN A 30 -7.03 11.33 -11.63
C ASN A 30 -7.65 11.24 -10.22
N GLN A 31 -8.72 10.48 -10.03
CA GLN A 31 -9.38 10.29 -8.73
C GLN A 31 -8.47 9.52 -7.78
N GLN A 32 -7.87 8.43 -8.22
CA GLN A 32 -6.93 7.64 -7.41
C GLN A 32 -5.69 8.46 -7.02
N SER A 33 -5.15 9.26 -7.94
CA SER A 33 -4.01 10.16 -7.66
C SER A 33 -4.38 11.24 -6.64
N ALA A 34 -5.59 11.80 -6.73
CA ALA A 34 -6.11 12.77 -5.76
C ALA A 34 -6.31 12.11 -4.38
N ALA A 35 -6.88 10.90 -4.35
CA ALA A 35 -7.03 10.13 -3.11
C ALA A 35 -5.67 9.86 -2.46
N LYS A 36 -4.67 9.42 -3.24
CA LYS A 36 -3.31 9.19 -2.77
C LYS A 36 -2.71 10.45 -2.12
N ALA A 37 -2.78 11.59 -2.81
CA ALA A 37 -2.26 12.86 -2.27
C ALA A 37 -2.94 13.26 -0.95
N ARG A 38 -4.25 12.99 -0.81
CA ARG A 38 -4.98 13.23 0.44
C ARG A 38 -4.53 12.29 1.56
N VAL A 39 -4.27 11.01 1.27
CA VAL A 39 -3.73 10.07 2.25
C VAL A 39 -2.35 10.51 2.71
N GLU A 40 -1.45 10.85 1.80
CA GLU A 40 -0.09 11.33 2.14
C GLU A 40 -0.13 12.57 3.04
N LEU A 41 -1.00 13.53 2.73
CA LEU A 41 -1.22 14.72 3.56
C LEU A 41 -1.77 14.36 4.94
N ALA A 42 -2.70 13.41 5.02
CA ALA A 42 -3.25 12.93 6.28
C ALA A 42 -2.19 12.26 7.15
N LEU A 43 -1.35 11.41 6.58
CA LEU A 43 -0.24 10.79 7.29
C LEU A 43 0.75 11.83 7.82
N GLY A 44 1.02 12.88 7.04
CA GLY A 44 1.83 14.01 7.49
C GLY A 44 1.21 14.74 8.70
N TYR A 45 -0.11 14.95 8.72
CA TYR A 45 -0.80 15.52 9.88
C TYR A 45 -0.78 14.59 11.10
N LEU A 46 -0.88 13.28 10.91
CA LEU A 46 -0.73 12.33 12.02
C LEU A 46 0.66 12.39 12.65
N GLN A 47 1.71 12.53 11.83
CA GLN A 47 3.08 12.72 12.34
C GLN A 47 3.24 14.02 13.12
N GLN A 48 2.48 15.06 12.78
CA GLN A 48 2.43 16.35 13.50
C GLN A 48 1.46 16.33 14.70
N ASN A 49 0.93 15.15 15.06
CA ASN A 49 -0.06 14.99 16.13
C ASN A 49 -1.33 15.85 15.94
N ASN A 50 -1.77 15.99 14.67
CA ASN A 50 -2.98 16.71 14.30
C ASN A 50 -4.03 15.76 13.69
N PRO A 51 -4.72 14.96 14.51
CA PRO A 51 -5.67 13.96 14.03
C PRO A 51 -6.91 14.58 13.36
N GLN A 52 -7.28 15.81 13.71
CA GLN A 52 -8.44 16.48 13.11
C GLN A 52 -8.21 16.76 11.62
N LEU A 53 -7.06 17.34 11.26
CA LEU A 53 -6.72 17.58 9.86
C LEU A 53 -6.43 16.27 9.11
N ALA A 54 -5.87 15.27 9.78
CA ALA A 54 -5.70 13.95 9.20
C ALA A 54 -7.05 13.35 8.79
N LYS A 55 -8.05 13.35 9.70
CA LYS A 55 -9.39 12.80 9.40
C LYS A 55 -10.07 13.52 8.25
N ILE A 56 -10.03 14.85 8.22
CA ILE A 56 -10.60 15.65 7.12
C ILE A 56 -9.97 15.24 5.77
N ASN A 57 -8.67 14.98 5.73
CA ASN A 57 -8.03 14.58 4.49
C ASN A 57 -8.33 13.12 4.10
N LEU A 58 -8.45 12.21 5.06
CA LEU A 58 -8.89 10.84 4.80
C LEU A 58 -10.34 10.78 4.29
N ASP A 59 -11.23 11.61 4.84
CA ASP A 59 -12.61 11.72 4.34
C ASP A 59 -12.68 12.25 2.90
N LYS A 60 -11.80 13.21 2.56
CA LYS A 60 -11.66 13.67 1.17
C LYS A 60 -11.05 12.58 0.27
N ALA A 61 -10.13 11.77 0.78
CA ALA A 61 -9.58 10.64 0.04
C ALA A 61 -10.67 9.62 -0.30
N LEU A 62 -11.56 9.29 0.63
CA LEU A 62 -12.73 8.43 0.42
C LEU A 62 -13.70 8.99 -0.64
N GLN A 63 -13.87 10.33 -0.67
CA GLN A 63 -14.71 10.98 -1.68
C GLN A 63 -14.11 10.89 -3.10
N HIS A 64 -12.77 10.88 -3.20
CA HIS A 64 -12.09 10.73 -4.48
C HIS A 64 -12.11 9.28 -4.96
N ASP A 65 -11.76 8.32 -4.11
CA ASP A 65 -11.72 6.90 -4.45
C ASP A 65 -11.89 6.03 -3.20
N LYS A 66 -13.11 5.60 -2.96
CA LYS A 66 -13.47 4.74 -1.82
C LYS A 66 -12.98 3.29 -1.97
N ASP A 67 -12.65 2.86 -3.18
CA ASP A 67 -12.21 1.49 -3.49
C ASP A 67 -10.68 1.41 -3.65
N TYR A 68 -9.96 2.48 -3.33
CA TYR A 68 -8.50 2.48 -3.34
C TYR A 68 -7.93 2.02 -1.98
N TYR A 69 -7.23 0.88 -1.97
CA TYR A 69 -6.70 0.24 -0.76
C TYR A 69 -5.90 1.19 0.14
N LEU A 70 -5.18 2.15 -0.44
CA LEU A 70 -4.34 3.08 0.31
C LEU A 70 -5.15 4.01 1.22
N VAL A 71 -6.38 4.35 0.83
CA VAL A 71 -7.29 5.16 1.66
C VAL A 71 -7.64 4.41 2.94
N HIS A 72 -7.99 3.12 2.82
CA HIS A 72 -8.32 2.27 3.96
C HIS A 72 -7.09 1.97 4.82
N SER A 73 -5.91 1.80 4.21
CA SER A 73 -4.64 1.70 4.96
C SER A 73 -4.36 2.97 5.77
N GLY A 74 -4.62 4.16 5.20
CA GLY A 74 -4.51 5.44 5.90
C GLY A 74 -5.49 5.58 7.06
N LEU A 75 -6.76 5.17 6.86
CA LEU A 75 -7.80 5.13 7.91
C LEU A 75 -7.43 4.16 9.03
N ALA A 76 -6.90 2.97 8.68
CA ALA A 76 -6.42 2.02 9.67
C ALA A 76 -5.34 2.63 10.56
N HIS A 77 -4.38 3.33 9.96
CA HIS A 77 -3.32 4.02 10.69
C HIS A 77 -3.88 5.14 11.59
N TYR A 78 -4.85 5.92 11.08
CA TYR A 78 -5.54 6.95 11.85
C TYR A 78 -6.23 6.33 13.08
N TYR A 79 -7.09 5.33 12.89
CA TYR A 79 -7.82 4.68 13.98
C TYR A 79 -6.88 4.02 14.99
N GLN A 80 -5.79 3.42 14.52
CA GLN A 80 -4.75 2.86 15.40
C GLN A 80 -4.16 3.93 16.32
N GLN A 81 -3.88 5.13 15.81
CA GLN A 81 -3.36 6.23 16.63
C GLN A 81 -4.40 6.80 17.61
N GLN A 82 -5.70 6.72 17.25
CA GLN A 82 -6.77 7.14 18.15
C GLN A 82 -7.13 6.06 19.21
N GLY A 83 -6.51 4.88 19.15
CA GLY A 83 -6.83 3.76 20.03
C GLY A 83 -8.14 3.04 19.68
N GLU A 84 -8.69 3.31 18.50
CA GLU A 84 -9.91 2.69 17.98
C GLU A 84 -9.58 1.36 17.29
N ILE A 85 -9.25 0.34 18.10
CA ILE A 85 -8.64 -0.91 17.65
C ILE A 85 -9.53 -1.67 16.65
N GLU A 86 -10.85 -1.77 16.92
CA GLU A 86 -11.80 -2.48 16.07
C GLU A 86 -11.96 -1.78 14.72
N ASN A 87 -11.97 -0.45 14.70
CA ASN A 87 -12.03 0.34 13.48
C ASN A 87 -10.73 0.16 12.67
N ALA A 88 -9.57 0.23 13.32
CA ALA A 88 -8.29 0.01 12.65
C ALA A 88 -8.22 -1.39 12.01
N HIS A 89 -8.63 -2.43 12.74
CA HIS A 89 -8.62 -3.81 12.23
C HIS A 89 -9.51 -3.93 10.99
N ARG A 90 -10.74 -3.43 11.05
CA ARG A 90 -11.68 -3.46 9.92
C ARG A 90 -11.13 -2.76 8.68
N GLU A 91 -10.50 -1.61 8.85
CA GLU A 91 -9.93 -0.86 7.73
C GLU A 91 -8.74 -1.59 7.11
N TYR A 92 -7.89 -2.27 7.89
CA TYR A 92 -6.85 -3.15 7.35
C TYR A 92 -7.44 -4.30 6.55
N GLU A 93 -8.52 -4.95 7.02
CA GLU A 93 -9.18 -6.03 6.28
C GLU A 93 -9.79 -5.54 4.96
N ILE A 94 -10.42 -4.34 4.96
CA ILE A 94 -10.94 -3.73 3.72
C ILE A 94 -9.78 -3.46 2.75
N ALA A 95 -8.70 -2.86 3.21
CA ALA A 95 -7.54 -2.59 2.38
C ALA A 95 -6.97 -3.87 1.73
N LEU A 96 -6.86 -4.96 2.50
CA LEU A 96 -6.39 -6.25 2.00
C LEU A 96 -7.36 -6.91 1.01
N LYS A 97 -8.68 -6.73 1.19
CA LYS A 97 -9.68 -7.20 0.20
C LYS A 97 -9.55 -6.45 -1.13
N LEU A 98 -9.24 -5.16 -1.08
CA LEU A 98 -9.05 -4.33 -2.26
C LEU A 98 -7.72 -4.61 -2.97
N ASN A 99 -6.64 -4.83 -2.23
CA ASN A 99 -5.35 -5.21 -2.79
C ASN A 99 -4.49 -5.98 -1.78
N ASN A 100 -4.39 -7.29 -1.95
CA ASN A 100 -3.60 -8.18 -1.09
C ASN A 100 -2.16 -8.43 -1.59
N GLN A 101 -1.70 -7.72 -2.61
CA GLN A 101 -0.34 -7.88 -3.14
C GLN A 101 0.64 -6.82 -2.64
N GLN A 102 0.20 -5.94 -1.74
CA GLN A 102 1.00 -4.83 -1.23
C GLN A 102 1.78 -5.23 0.02
N GLY A 103 3.10 -5.41 -0.11
CA GLY A 103 3.96 -5.79 1.01
C GLY A 103 3.92 -4.80 2.16
N ASP A 104 3.89 -3.49 1.88
CA ASP A 104 3.77 -2.46 2.91
C ASP A 104 2.47 -2.58 3.72
N LEU A 105 1.36 -2.92 3.07
CA LEU A 105 0.08 -3.12 3.75
C LEU A 105 0.13 -4.31 4.72
N HIS A 106 0.67 -5.44 4.26
CA HIS A 106 0.89 -6.62 5.11
C HIS A 106 1.83 -6.32 6.27
N ASN A 107 2.95 -5.62 6.03
CA ASN A 107 3.88 -5.23 7.07
C ASN A 107 3.22 -4.32 8.13
N ASN A 108 2.43 -3.35 7.71
CA ASN A 108 1.73 -2.44 8.61
C ASN A 108 0.66 -3.17 9.43
N PHE A 109 -0.12 -4.05 8.79
CA PHE A 109 -1.11 -4.87 9.50
C PHE A 109 -0.46 -5.85 10.47
N GLY A 110 0.67 -6.48 10.09
CA GLY A 110 1.46 -7.32 10.99
C GLY A 110 1.93 -6.56 12.22
N THR A 111 2.42 -5.32 12.04
CA THR A 111 2.83 -4.44 13.16
C THR A 111 1.64 -4.09 14.07
N PHE A 112 0.49 -3.79 13.50
CA PHE A 112 -0.74 -3.56 14.25
C PHE A 112 -1.14 -4.79 15.06
N LEU A 113 -1.22 -5.97 14.46
CA LEU A 113 -1.57 -7.24 15.12
C LEU A 113 -0.60 -7.57 16.26
N CYS A 114 0.69 -7.33 16.05
CA CYS A 114 1.71 -7.52 17.08
C CYS A 114 1.45 -6.66 18.33
N ARG A 115 1.09 -5.39 18.14
CA ARG A 115 0.72 -4.48 19.25
C ARG A 115 -0.52 -4.97 20.01
N GLN A 116 -1.43 -5.67 19.33
CA GLN A 116 -2.60 -6.32 19.93
C GLN A 116 -2.27 -7.70 20.55
N LYS A 117 -0.98 -8.09 20.61
CA LYS A 117 -0.50 -9.39 21.08
C LYS A 117 -1.00 -10.60 20.27
N GLN A 118 -1.44 -10.36 19.04
CA GLN A 118 -1.86 -11.40 18.10
C GLN A 118 -0.64 -11.87 17.28
N PHE A 119 0.33 -12.47 17.99
CA PHE A 119 1.68 -12.71 17.49
C PHE A 119 1.73 -13.67 16.30
N GLU A 120 0.92 -14.73 16.31
CA GLU A 120 0.84 -15.70 15.21
C GLU A 120 0.32 -15.06 13.93
N GLN A 121 -0.74 -14.26 14.05
CA GLN A 121 -1.32 -13.54 12.90
C GLN A 121 -0.36 -12.46 12.40
N ALA A 122 0.33 -11.75 13.31
CA ALA A 122 1.36 -10.79 12.94
C ALA A 122 2.47 -11.44 12.11
N GLN A 123 2.96 -12.61 12.55
CA GLN A 123 3.99 -13.38 11.84
C GLN A 123 3.53 -13.79 10.43
N GLN A 124 2.27 -14.24 10.29
CA GLN A 124 1.70 -14.55 8.98
C GLN A 124 1.70 -13.34 8.05
N GLN A 125 1.29 -12.18 8.56
CA GLN A 125 1.27 -10.95 7.77
C GLN A 125 2.69 -10.51 7.35
N PHE A 126 3.67 -10.59 8.23
CA PHE A 126 5.07 -10.30 7.87
C PHE A 126 5.60 -11.25 6.79
N GLN A 127 5.27 -12.53 6.84
CA GLN A 127 5.65 -13.48 5.79
C GLN A 127 4.98 -13.14 4.44
N LEU A 128 3.71 -12.74 4.46
CA LEU A 128 3.02 -12.27 3.26
C LEU A 128 3.67 -11.00 2.70
N ALA A 129 4.10 -10.08 3.56
CA ALA A 129 4.84 -8.89 3.13
C ALA A 129 6.14 -9.26 2.39
N LEU A 130 6.95 -10.16 2.97
CA LEU A 130 8.23 -10.59 2.38
C LEU A 130 8.05 -11.34 1.05
N ASN A 131 6.91 -12.01 0.85
CA ASN A 131 6.58 -12.75 -0.37
C ASN A 131 5.82 -11.90 -1.41
N SER A 132 5.51 -10.64 -1.09
CA SER A 132 4.80 -9.76 -2.01
C SER A 132 5.67 -9.38 -3.21
N PRO A 133 5.11 -9.30 -4.43
CA PRO A 133 5.87 -8.94 -5.62
C PRO A 133 6.41 -7.51 -5.50
N ASN A 134 7.64 -7.29 -5.96
CA ASN A 134 8.29 -5.97 -5.99
C ASN A 134 8.34 -5.25 -4.63
N TYR A 135 8.40 -6.00 -3.53
CA TYR A 135 8.51 -5.44 -2.20
C TYR A 135 9.98 -5.13 -1.85
N TYR A 136 10.29 -3.86 -1.68
CA TYR A 136 11.66 -3.38 -1.44
C TYR A 136 11.96 -3.06 0.03
N HIS A 137 10.94 -2.99 0.91
CA HIS A 137 11.08 -2.63 2.32
C HIS A 137 11.27 -3.85 3.24
N GLN A 138 11.99 -4.88 2.76
CA GLN A 138 12.20 -6.11 3.51
C GLN A 138 12.91 -5.87 4.86
N ALA A 139 13.84 -4.91 4.92
CA ALA A 139 14.53 -4.55 6.16
C ALA A 139 13.55 -4.04 7.23
N ASP A 140 12.52 -3.25 6.84
CA ASP A 140 11.48 -2.79 7.75
C ASP A 140 10.69 -3.97 8.33
N THR A 141 10.36 -4.94 7.47
CA THR A 141 9.64 -6.13 7.91
C THR A 141 10.48 -6.99 8.86
N PHE A 142 11.77 -7.22 8.56
CA PHE A 142 12.64 -7.98 9.46
C PHE A 142 12.83 -7.26 10.81
N GLU A 143 12.94 -5.93 10.80
CA GLU A 143 12.98 -5.16 12.06
C GLU A 143 11.68 -5.33 12.86
N ASN A 144 10.52 -5.18 12.23
CA ASN A 144 9.22 -5.35 12.87
C ASN A 144 9.01 -6.79 13.38
N MET A 145 9.44 -7.81 12.62
CA MET A 145 9.42 -9.21 13.06
C MET A 145 10.29 -9.42 14.31
N ALA A 146 11.50 -8.86 14.32
CA ALA A 146 12.40 -8.98 15.47
C ALA A 146 11.78 -8.33 16.71
N LEU A 147 11.27 -7.10 16.60
CA LEU A 147 10.61 -6.40 17.72
C LEU A 147 9.39 -7.16 18.24
N CYS A 148 8.58 -7.68 17.31
CA CYS A 148 7.40 -8.47 17.65
C CYS A 148 7.76 -9.78 18.35
N ALA A 149 8.72 -10.54 17.82
CA ALA A 149 9.17 -11.78 18.42
C ALA A 149 9.81 -11.58 19.79
N TYR A 150 10.59 -10.50 19.97
CA TYR A 150 11.15 -10.13 21.26
C TYR A 150 10.05 -9.86 22.29
N SER A 151 9.04 -9.07 21.94
CA SER A 151 7.90 -8.78 22.83
C SER A 151 7.07 -10.02 23.18
N ALA A 152 7.00 -10.98 22.25
CA ALA A 152 6.35 -12.28 22.44
C ALA A 152 7.23 -13.31 23.17
N LYS A 153 8.47 -12.98 23.52
CA LYS A 153 9.48 -13.88 24.09
C LYS A 153 9.79 -15.10 23.21
N LYS A 154 9.62 -14.97 21.88
CA LYS A 154 9.93 -15.99 20.88
C LYS A 154 11.35 -15.79 20.35
N MET A 155 12.34 -16.17 21.16
CA MET A 155 13.74 -15.80 20.92
C MET A 155 14.36 -16.47 19.69
N ASP A 156 13.87 -17.62 19.27
CA ASP A 156 14.25 -18.30 18.02
C ASP A 156 13.87 -17.47 16.79
N ILE A 157 12.64 -16.99 16.74
CA ILE A 157 12.13 -16.11 15.67
C ILE A 157 12.86 -14.76 15.70
N TYR A 158 13.10 -14.21 16.89
CA TYR A 158 13.87 -12.99 17.08
C TYR A 158 15.27 -13.09 16.45
N GLN A 159 16.01 -14.16 16.75
CA GLN A 159 17.36 -14.36 16.22
C GLN A 159 17.37 -14.55 14.70
N GLN A 160 16.39 -15.29 14.15
CA GLN A 160 16.23 -15.46 12.70
C GLN A 160 15.95 -14.12 12.00
N ALA A 161 15.02 -13.33 12.55
CA ALA A 161 14.69 -12.02 11.99
C ALA A 161 15.90 -11.06 12.04
N LEU A 162 16.65 -11.02 13.14
CA LEU A 162 17.88 -10.23 13.26
C LEU A 162 18.97 -10.68 12.28
N GLN A 163 19.12 -11.98 12.06
CA GLN A 163 20.08 -12.49 11.08
C GLN A 163 19.71 -11.99 9.67
N LYS A 164 18.42 -12.04 9.31
CA LYS A 164 17.94 -11.50 8.03
C LYS A 164 18.11 -9.99 7.93
N LEU A 165 17.82 -9.27 9.01
CA LEU A 165 18.04 -7.82 9.06
C LEU A 165 19.52 -7.47 8.86
N ARG A 166 20.46 -8.20 9.48
CA ARG A 166 21.90 -7.98 9.28
C ARG A 166 22.33 -8.18 7.83
N GLN A 167 21.68 -9.09 7.09
CA GLN A 167 21.96 -9.35 5.68
C GLN A 167 21.42 -8.26 4.76
N THR A 168 20.30 -7.61 5.15
CA THR A 168 19.61 -6.60 4.35
C THR A 168 20.04 -5.17 4.73
N ASP A 169 20.23 -4.90 6.03
CA ASP A 169 20.65 -3.60 6.58
C ASP A 169 21.40 -3.81 7.89
N SER A 170 22.74 -3.99 7.81
CA SER A 170 23.61 -4.24 8.97
C SER A 170 23.59 -3.08 9.97
N LYS A 171 23.54 -1.82 9.48
CA LYS A 171 23.51 -0.63 10.35
C LYS A 171 22.25 -0.57 11.21
N ARG A 172 21.10 -0.94 10.63
CA ARG A 172 19.84 -1.00 11.36
C ARG A 172 19.87 -2.12 12.41
N ALA A 173 20.47 -3.27 12.09
CA ALA A 173 20.60 -4.39 13.00
C ALA A 173 21.50 -4.10 14.22
N GLU A 174 22.47 -3.18 14.13
CA GLU A 174 23.33 -2.78 15.25
C GLU A 174 22.56 -2.21 16.43
N LYS A 175 21.41 -1.58 16.20
CA LYS A 175 20.53 -1.04 17.25
C LYS A 175 20.06 -2.13 18.24
N PHE A 176 20.02 -3.38 17.79
CA PHE A 176 19.58 -4.52 18.59
C PHE A 176 20.69 -5.14 19.46
N ASN A 177 21.94 -4.71 19.32
CA ASN A 177 23.05 -5.22 20.16
C ASN A 177 22.89 -4.84 21.64
N THR A 178 22.04 -3.87 21.96
CA THR A 178 21.73 -3.44 23.34
C THR A 178 20.58 -4.22 23.98
N PHE A 179 19.83 -5.00 23.22
CA PHE A 179 18.79 -5.89 23.73
C PHE A 179 19.45 -7.16 24.27
N LYS A 180 19.70 -7.19 25.59
CA LYS A 180 20.24 -8.35 26.33
C LYS A 180 19.15 -8.99 27.18
#